data_81d3d0a20c9bdb6efc8a57c335543df6
#
_entry.id   81d3d0a20c9bdb6efc8a57c335543df6
#
_cell.length_a   1.000
_cell.length_b   1.000
_cell.length_c   1.000
_cell.angle_alpha   90.00
_cell.angle_beta   90.00
_cell.angle_gamma   90.00
#
_symmetry.space_group_name_H-M   'P 1'
#
loop_
_entity.id
_entity.type
_entity.pdbx_description
1 polymer ?
#
loop_
_entity_poly.entity_id
_entity_poly.type
_entity_poly.pdbx_seq_one_letter_code
_entity_poly.pdbx_strand_id
1 'polypeptide(L)'
;MLSRNQNYKVKIVNPKKGSKEKLVELAAKNAQNLLEQNKEKYRREQKKTVGAVKEIEQLIDVHNIHRMESYDISNTNGYESVASMIVYEDGKPKRNNYRKFKIKTVQGPDDYASMEEVLTRRFKHGLDGPRNYHTEWSKSDKDKYNTTYMWKLKKKDTN
;
A
#
# COMPACT_ATOMS: atom_id res chain seq x y z
N MET A 1 -15.24 19.51 -29.93
CA MET A 1 -15.88 18.31 -29.33
C MET A 1 -17.34 18.52 -28.90
N LEU A 2 -17.76 19.74 -28.55
CA LEU A 2 -19.14 20.01 -28.09
C LEU A 2 -20.21 19.91 -29.17
N SER A 3 -19.86 20.01 -30.47
CA SER A 3 -20.81 19.95 -31.60
C SER A 3 -21.16 18.54 -32.08
N ARG A 4 -20.49 17.50 -31.59
CA ARG A 4 -20.68 16.09 -32.07
C ARG A 4 -21.92 15.40 -31.49
N ASN A 5 -22.44 15.88 -30.36
CA ASN A 5 -23.60 15.28 -29.69
C ASN A 5 -24.90 16.03 -29.85
N GLN A 6 -24.93 17.11 -30.62
CA GLN A 6 -26.13 17.91 -30.82
C GLN A 6 -26.28 18.28 -32.30
N ASN A 7 -27.49 18.10 -32.82
CA ASN A 7 -27.82 18.37 -34.23
C ASN A 7 -27.84 19.86 -34.61
N TYR A 8 -27.24 20.76 -33.82
CA TYR A 8 -27.15 22.17 -34.10
C TYR A 8 -25.76 22.73 -33.86
N LYS A 9 -25.44 23.81 -34.59
CA LYS A 9 -24.13 24.48 -34.52
C LYS A 9 -24.02 25.27 -33.21
N VAL A 10 -23.16 24.82 -32.28
CA VAL A 10 -22.88 25.57 -31.04
C VAL A 10 -21.84 26.63 -31.30
N LYS A 11 -22.19 27.91 -31.05
CA LYS A 11 -21.26 29.03 -31.11
C LYS A 11 -20.68 29.30 -29.72
N ILE A 12 -19.38 29.13 -29.58
CA ILE A 12 -18.67 29.49 -28.35
C ILE A 12 -18.32 30.98 -28.42
N VAL A 13 -18.78 31.75 -27.46
CA VAL A 13 -18.48 33.18 -27.35
C VAL A 13 -17.72 33.43 -26.06
N ASN A 14 -16.58 34.09 -26.17
CA ASN A 14 -15.83 34.57 -25.01
C ASN A 14 -16.15 36.06 -24.78
N PRO A 15 -17.00 36.41 -23.81
CA PRO A 15 -17.36 37.78 -23.52
C PRO A 15 -16.17 38.56 -22.95
N LYS A 16 -15.98 39.78 -23.44
CA LYS A 16 -14.86 40.64 -23.02
C LYS A 16 -15.32 41.90 -22.26
N LYS A 17 -16.60 42.01 -21.94
CA LYS A 17 -17.15 43.16 -21.21
C LYS A 17 -18.44 42.79 -20.46
N GLY A 18 -18.68 43.45 -19.33
CA GLY A 18 -19.93 43.41 -18.57
C GLY A 18 -20.08 42.18 -17.66
N SER A 19 -21.33 41.88 -17.26
CA SER A 19 -21.65 40.81 -16.31
C SER A 19 -21.24 39.42 -16.78
N LYS A 20 -21.26 39.17 -18.09
CA LYS A 20 -20.85 37.87 -18.66
C LYS A 20 -19.34 37.63 -18.60
N GLU A 21 -18.53 38.69 -18.74
CA GLU A 21 -17.07 38.62 -18.51
C GLU A 21 -16.79 38.24 -17.06
N LYS A 22 -17.42 38.90 -16.07
CA LYS A 22 -17.27 38.57 -14.66
C LYS A 22 -17.61 37.10 -14.33
N LEU A 23 -18.61 36.54 -15.00
CA LEU A 23 -18.93 35.10 -14.85
C LEU A 23 -17.83 34.21 -15.41
N VAL A 24 -17.18 34.55 -16.52
CA VAL A 24 -16.07 33.80 -17.07
C VAL A 24 -14.86 33.91 -16.16
N GLU A 25 -14.55 35.08 -15.61
CA GLU A 25 -13.48 35.28 -14.63
C GLU A 25 -13.72 34.46 -13.37
N LEU A 26 -14.94 34.46 -12.84
CA LEU A 26 -15.33 33.65 -11.69
C LEU A 26 -15.15 32.16 -11.97
N ALA A 27 -15.58 31.68 -13.13
CA ALA A 27 -15.40 30.29 -13.54
C ALA A 27 -13.92 29.92 -13.68
N ALA A 28 -13.10 30.81 -14.25
CA ALA A 28 -11.66 30.60 -14.36
C ALA A 28 -10.99 30.52 -12.98
N LYS A 29 -11.36 31.41 -12.06
CA LYS A 29 -10.86 31.41 -10.68
C LYS A 29 -11.26 30.12 -9.92
N ASN A 30 -12.51 29.68 -10.09
CA ASN A 30 -12.96 28.42 -9.49
C ASN A 30 -12.21 27.20 -10.06
N ALA A 31 -11.98 27.19 -11.38
CA ALA A 31 -11.20 26.13 -12.02
C ALA A 31 -9.75 26.12 -11.53
N GLN A 32 -9.13 27.27 -11.34
CA GLN A 32 -7.78 27.39 -10.81
C GLN A 32 -7.71 26.90 -9.36
N ASN A 33 -8.62 27.32 -8.50
CA ASN A 33 -8.70 26.85 -7.12
C ASN A 33 -8.86 25.33 -7.05
N LEU A 34 -9.71 24.75 -7.88
CA LEU A 34 -9.91 23.30 -7.96
C LEU A 34 -8.65 22.57 -8.42
N LEU A 35 -7.93 23.12 -9.38
CA LEU A 35 -6.64 22.59 -9.83
C LEU A 35 -5.59 22.59 -8.72
N GLU A 36 -5.49 23.69 -7.96
CA GLU A 36 -4.55 23.78 -6.85
C GLU A 36 -4.88 22.79 -5.72
N GLN A 37 -6.17 22.69 -5.36
CA GLN A 37 -6.63 21.71 -4.38
C GLN A 37 -6.35 20.26 -4.82
N ASN A 38 -6.56 19.94 -6.10
CA ASN A 38 -6.27 18.62 -6.64
C ASN A 38 -4.77 18.31 -6.69
N LYS A 39 -3.93 19.30 -7.03
CA LYS A 39 -2.46 19.14 -6.97
C LYS A 39 -1.97 18.83 -5.55
N GLU A 40 -2.48 19.57 -4.57
CA GLU A 40 -2.10 19.36 -3.18
C GLU A 40 -2.60 18.00 -2.65
N LYS A 41 -3.82 17.60 -2.99
CA LYS A 41 -4.35 16.28 -2.66
C LYS A 41 -3.49 15.16 -3.27
N TYR A 42 -3.14 15.28 -4.56
CA TYR A 42 -2.29 14.32 -5.25
C TYR A 42 -0.88 14.25 -4.63
N ARG A 43 -0.29 15.39 -4.30
CA ARG A 43 1.01 15.47 -3.65
C ARG A 43 1.00 14.80 -2.26
N ARG A 44 -0.05 15.02 -1.47
CA ARG A 44 -0.22 14.34 -0.18
C ARG A 44 -0.40 12.84 -0.33
N GLU A 45 -1.15 12.41 -1.33
CA GLU A 45 -1.35 11.00 -1.62
C GLU A 45 -0.04 10.33 -2.06
N GLN A 46 0.72 10.97 -2.95
CA GLN A 46 2.04 10.49 -3.36
C GLN A 46 3.00 10.36 -2.17
N LYS A 47 3.03 11.35 -1.29
CA LYS A 47 3.88 11.30 -0.09
C LYS A 47 3.51 10.13 0.83
N LYS A 48 2.21 9.87 1.01
CA LYS A 48 1.71 8.77 1.85
C LYS A 48 1.86 7.37 1.23
N THR A 49 2.09 7.27 -0.06
CA THR A 49 2.20 5.99 -0.77
C THR A 49 3.64 5.73 -1.21
N VAL A 50 3.99 6.21 -2.37
CA VAL A 50 5.34 5.99 -2.95
C VAL A 50 6.44 6.60 -2.10
N GLY A 51 6.20 7.77 -1.49
CA GLY A 51 7.15 8.41 -0.58
C GLY A 51 7.42 7.57 0.66
N ALA A 52 6.37 7.02 1.28
CA ALA A 52 6.52 6.15 2.44
C ALA A 52 7.28 4.85 2.11
N VAL A 53 7.04 4.26 0.93
CA VAL A 53 7.82 3.09 0.48
C VAL A 53 9.29 3.43 0.37
N LYS A 54 9.65 4.56 -0.23
CA LYS A 54 11.03 5.01 -0.36
C LYS A 54 11.71 5.26 0.99
N GLU A 55 10.98 5.83 1.95
CA GLU A 55 11.50 6.00 3.31
C GLU A 55 11.79 4.65 3.98
N ILE A 56 10.90 3.65 3.80
CA ILE A 56 11.11 2.29 4.28
C ILE A 56 12.32 1.65 3.58
N GLU A 57 12.42 1.76 2.26
CA GLU A 57 13.56 1.26 1.47
C GLU A 57 14.91 1.78 2.02
N GLN A 58 14.96 3.07 2.32
CA GLN A 58 16.16 3.70 2.89
C GLN A 58 16.45 3.21 4.32
N LEU A 59 15.40 3.03 5.14
CA LEU A 59 15.54 2.61 6.53
C LEU A 59 16.09 1.19 6.67
N ILE A 60 15.65 0.29 5.79
CA ILE A 60 16.02 -1.15 5.86
C ILE A 60 17.05 -1.56 4.81
N ASP A 61 17.59 -0.61 4.05
CA ASP A 61 18.56 -0.84 2.97
C ASP A 61 18.10 -1.90 1.94
N VAL A 62 16.84 -1.80 1.54
CA VAL A 62 16.24 -2.70 0.53
C VAL A 62 15.65 -1.83 -0.57
N HIS A 63 15.95 -2.12 -1.82
CA HIS A 63 15.50 -1.34 -2.98
C HIS A 63 14.41 -2.07 -3.78
N ASN A 64 13.58 -1.30 -4.49
CA ASN A 64 12.51 -1.79 -5.37
C ASN A 64 11.47 -2.63 -4.62
N ILE A 65 10.96 -2.11 -3.51
CA ILE A 65 9.88 -2.75 -2.76
C ILE A 65 8.56 -2.51 -3.48
N HIS A 66 8.04 -3.54 -4.14
CA HIS A 66 6.72 -3.51 -4.77
C HIS A 66 5.62 -4.05 -3.87
N ARG A 67 5.98 -4.92 -2.91
CA ARG A 67 5.02 -5.57 -2.04
C ARG A 67 5.52 -5.62 -0.61
N MET A 68 4.63 -5.24 0.31
CA MET A 68 4.82 -5.33 1.76
C MET A 68 3.67 -6.12 2.36
N GLU A 69 3.97 -6.99 3.30
CA GLU A 69 3.00 -7.73 4.09
C GLU A 69 3.23 -7.43 5.57
N SER A 70 2.15 -7.13 6.29
CA SER A 70 2.21 -6.94 7.73
C SER A 70 1.28 -7.94 8.40
N TYR A 71 1.73 -8.48 9.53
CA TYR A 71 1.06 -9.53 10.28
C TYR A 71 0.80 -9.06 11.70
N ASP A 72 -0.33 -9.45 12.23
CA ASP A 72 -0.74 -9.17 13.60
C ASP A 72 -1.36 -10.43 14.20
N ILE A 73 -0.95 -10.77 15.44
CA ILE A 73 -1.48 -11.92 16.18
C ILE A 73 -2.51 -11.39 17.17
N SER A 74 -3.69 -11.96 17.15
CA SER A 74 -4.76 -11.66 18.09
C SER A 74 -5.12 -12.92 18.87
N ASN A 75 -4.97 -12.84 20.20
CA ASN A 75 -5.29 -13.92 21.13
C ASN A 75 -6.60 -13.60 21.85
N THR A 76 -7.57 -14.49 21.73
CA THR A 76 -8.85 -14.37 22.46
C THR A 76 -8.79 -15.26 23.70
N ASN A 77 -8.27 -14.73 24.81
CA ASN A 77 -8.26 -15.38 26.15
C ASN A 77 -7.81 -16.87 26.13
N GLY A 78 -6.87 -17.25 25.26
CA GLY A 78 -6.27 -18.58 25.24
C GLY A 78 -7.04 -19.67 24.50
N TYR A 79 -8.21 -19.36 23.91
CA TYR A 79 -9.01 -20.39 23.22
C TYR A 79 -8.79 -20.46 21.71
N GLU A 80 -8.56 -19.35 21.03
CA GLU A 80 -8.29 -19.35 19.61
C GLU A 80 -7.38 -18.17 19.25
N SER A 81 -6.17 -18.46 18.80
CA SER A 81 -5.26 -17.46 18.26
C SER A 81 -5.45 -17.34 16.76
N VAL A 82 -5.55 -16.11 16.27
CA VAL A 82 -5.75 -15.79 14.85
C VAL A 82 -4.70 -14.76 14.43
N ALA A 83 -4.08 -14.97 13.29
CA ALA A 83 -3.26 -13.94 12.64
C ALA A 83 -4.01 -13.27 11.50
N SER A 84 -3.87 -11.97 11.41
CA SER A 84 -4.28 -11.18 10.26
C SER A 84 -3.08 -10.78 9.42
N MET A 85 -3.24 -10.81 8.10
CA MET A 85 -2.25 -10.35 7.14
C MET A 85 -2.86 -9.25 6.28
N ILE A 86 -2.23 -8.10 6.27
CA ILE A 86 -2.52 -7.00 5.36
C ILE A 86 -1.42 -6.89 4.31
N VAL A 87 -1.80 -6.43 3.14
CA VAL A 87 -0.90 -6.35 1.98
C VAL A 87 -0.94 -4.96 1.38
N TYR A 88 0.23 -4.43 1.09
CA TYR A 88 0.42 -3.22 0.29
C TYR A 88 1.18 -3.56 -0.98
N GLU A 89 0.72 -3.02 -2.11
CA GLU A 89 1.44 -3.05 -3.39
C GLU A 89 1.65 -1.62 -3.86
N ASP A 90 2.90 -1.27 -4.19
CA ASP A 90 3.30 0.09 -4.59
C ASP A 90 2.81 1.18 -3.61
N GLY A 91 2.88 0.89 -2.31
CA GLY A 91 2.44 1.77 -1.23
C GLY A 91 0.92 1.89 -1.05
N LYS A 92 0.11 1.11 -1.78
CA LYS A 92 -1.35 1.14 -1.68
C LYS A 92 -1.91 -0.16 -1.10
N PRO A 93 -2.97 -0.09 -0.27
CA PRO A 93 -3.59 -1.28 0.30
C PRO A 93 -4.17 -2.20 -0.79
N LYS A 94 -3.77 -3.47 -0.79
CA LYS A 94 -4.29 -4.51 -1.68
C LYS A 94 -5.25 -5.42 -0.94
N ARG A 95 -6.44 -4.95 -0.68
CA ARG A 95 -7.44 -5.63 0.18
C ARG A 95 -7.80 -7.03 -0.27
N ASN A 96 -7.80 -7.31 -1.58
CA ASN A 96 -8.08 -8.63 -2.13
C ASN A 96 -7.05 -9.71 -1.71
N ASN A 97 -5.87 -9.26 -1.28
CA ASN A 97 -4.78 -10.12 -0.85
C ASN A 97 -4.70 -10.27 0.68
N TYR A 98 -5.57 -9.63 1.44
CA TYR A 98 -5.65 -9.79 2.89
C TYR A 98 -6.04 -11.22 3.24
N ARG A 99 -5.45 -11.76 4.31
CA ARG A 99 -5.68 -13.14 4.76
C ARG A 99 -5.85 -13.18 6.28
N LYS A 100 -6.57 -14.18 6.72
CA LYS A 100 -6.65 -14.59 8.13
C LYS A 100 -6.08 -16.00 8.24
N PHE A 101 -5.28 -16.24 9.26
CA PHE A 101 -4.69 -17.53 9.56
C PHE A 101 -5.15 -17.97 10.95
N LYS A 102 -5.82 -19.12 11.03
CA LYS A 102 -6.06 -19.78 12.31
C LYS A 102 -4.76 -20.44 12.73
N ILE A 103 -4.31 -20.19 13.97
CA ILE A 103 -3.18 -20.87 14.58
C ILE A 103 -3.60 -22.30 14.90
N LYS A 104 -2.75 -23.27 14.61
CA LYS A 104 -3.09 -24.70 14.70
C LYS A 104 -2.22 -25.49 15.66
N THR A 105 -0.95 -25.15 15.77
CA THR A 105 0.06 -25.93 16.48
C THR A 105 0.45 -25.34 17.82
N VAL A 106 0.26 -24.02 17.99
CA VAL A 106 0.63 -23.31 19.21
C VAL A 106 -0.51 -23.38 20.21
N GLN A 107 -0.21 -23.83 21.43
CA GLN A 107 -1.14 -23.86 22.56
C GLN A 107 -0.80 -22.74 23.52
N GLY A 108 -1.84 -21.97 23.91
CA GLY A 108 -1.68 -20.84 24.82
C GLY A 108 -1.27 -19.53 24.11
N PRO A 109 -1.07 -18.45 24.88
CA PRO A 109 -0.74 -17.13 24.37
C PRO A 109 0.76 -17.01 24.10
N ASP A 110 1.20 -17.55 22.97
CA ASP A 110 2.58 -17.42 22.47
C ASP A 110 2.56 -16.76 21.10
N ASP A 111 2.76 -15.45 21.08
CA ASP A 111 2.75 -14.66 19.85
C ASP A 111 3.93 -14.96 18.94
N TYR A 112 5.09 -15.34 19.51
CA TYR A 112 6.28 -15.67 18.73
C TYR A 112 6.11 -16.99 17.97
N ALA A 113 5.73 -18.05 18.66
CA ALA A 113 5.47 -19.33 18.05
C ALA A 113 4.30 -19.23 17.04
N SER A 114 3.27 -18.45 17.36
CA SER A 114 2.15 -18.20 16.46
C SER A 114 2.59 -17.46 15.18
N MET A 115 3.46 -16.46 15.30
CA MET A 115 4.02 -15.76 14.15
C MET A 115 4.88 -16.67 13.29
N GLU A 116 5.75 -17.49 13.91
CA GLU A 116 6.57 -18.47 13.21
C GLU A 116 5.72 -19.48 12.43
N GLU A 117 4.65 -20.01 13.03
CA GLU A 117 3.71 -20.89 12.34
C GLU A 117 3.13 -20.22 11.11
N VAL A 118 2.62 -18.98 11.26
CA VAL A 118 1.96 -18.25 10.17
C VAL A 118 2.91 -17.96 9.03
N LEU A 119 4.09 -17.45 9.34
CA LEU A 119 5.10 -17.11 8.33
C LEU A 119 5.62 -18.36 7.62
N THR A 120 5.87 -19.44 8.37
CA THR A 120 6.26 -20.73 7.77
C THR A 120 5.20 -21.23 6.80
N ARG A 121 3.93 -21.24 7.19
CA ARG A 121 2.82 -21.64 6.31
C ARG A 121 2.66 -20.72 5.10
N ARG A 122 2.85 -19.42 5.28
CA ARG A 122 2.73 -18.43 4.20
C ARG A 122 3.82 -18.60 3.16
N PHE A 123 5.04 -18.83 3.58
CA PHE A 123 6.20 -18.89 2.69
C PHE A 123 6.56 -20.31 2.21
N LYS A 124 6.13 -21.37 2.90
CA LYS A 124 6.32 -22.74 2.47
C LYS A 124 5.78 -22.98 1.05
N HIS A 125 4.57 -22.51 0.76
CA HIS A 125 4.00 -22.57 -0.59
C HIS A 125 4.70 -21.67 -1.62
N GLY A 126 5.51 -20.72 -1.17
CA GLY A 126 6.32 -19.86 -2.03
C GLY A 126 7.69 -20.48 -2.37
N LEU A 127 8.17 -21.41 -1.54
CA LEU A 127 9.45 -22.09 -1.72
C LEU A 127 9.34 -23.32 -2.64
N ASP A 128 8.17 -23.95 -2.69
CA ASP A 128 7.91 -25.15 -3.50
C ASP A 128 7.59 -24.85 -4.98
N GLY A 129 7.53 -23.57 -5.38
CA GLY A 129 7.29 -23.15 -6.76
C GLY A 129 8.59 -22.86 -7.53
N PRO A 130 8.54 -22.69 -8.88
CA PRO A 130 9.69 -22.38 -9.74
C PRO A 130 10.20 -20.94 -9.53
N ARG A 131 10.23 -20.46 -8.32
CA ARG A 131 10.59 -19.07 -7.99
C ARG A 131 12.04 -19.02 -7.51
N ASN A 132 12.80 -18.18 -8.20
CA ASN A 132 14.19 -17.87 -7.92
C ASN A 132 14.39 -17.01 -6.67
N TYR A 133 13.64 -17.26 -5.58
CA TYR A 133 13.74 -16.49 -4.36
C TYR A 133 13.92 -17.41 -3.16
N HIS A 134 14.78 -17.02 -2.24
CA HIS A 134 14.88 -17.63 -0.91
C HIS A 134 14.60 -16.58 0.16
N THR A 135 14.14 -17.03 1.30
CA THR A 135 13.89 -16.16 2.46
C THR A 135 15.07 -16.23 3.40
N GLU A 136 15.65 -15.08 3.73
CA GLU A 136 16.58 -14.97 4.85
C GLU A 136 15.83 -14.38 6.05
N TRP A 137 16.01 -15.01 7.19
CA TRP A 137 15.47 -14.54 8.44
C TRP A 137 16.57 -13.83 9.23
N SER A 138 16.30 -12.60 9.69
CA SER A 138 17.17 -11.91 10.61
C SER A 138 16.36 -11.40 11.79
N LYS A 139 16.84 -11.72 12.99
CA LYS A 139 16.33 -11.17 14.22
C LYS A 139 17.08 -9.86 14.50
N SER A 140 16.35 -8.76 14.59
CA SER A 140 16.94 -7.50 15.05
C SER A 140 17.09 -7.54 16.57
N ASP A 141 18.34 -7.51 17.07
CA ASP A 141 18.64 -7.55 18.51
C ASP A 141 18.43 -6.22 19.24
N LYS A 142 17.83 -5.20 18.59
CA LYS A 142 17.96 -3.83 19.07
C LYS A 142 16.89 -3.33 20.03
N ASP A 143 15.80 -4.05 20.28
CA ASP A 143 14.86 -3.55 21.29
C ASP A 143 14.16 -4.67 22.06
N LYS A 144 14.35 -4.66 23.36
CA LYS A 144 13.78 -5.58 24.33
C LYS A 144 12.24 -5.53 24.43
N TYR A 145 11.60 -4.58 23.70
CA TYR A 145 10.17 -4.33 23.72
C TYR A 145 9.50 -4.18 22.34
N ASN A 146 10.27 -4.28 21.25
CA ASN A 146 9.70 -4.14 19.90
C ASN A 146 10.45 -5.10 18.95
N THR A 147 10.00 -6.35 18.90
CA THR A 147 10.62 -7.35 18.03
C THR A 147 10.02 -7.22 16.64
N THR A 148 10.73 -6.53 15.76
CA THR A 148 10.38 -6.46 14.34
C THR A 148 11.03 -7.62 13.61
N TYR A 149 10.22 -8.52 13.05
CA TYR A 149 10.72 -9.58 12.17
C TYR A 149 10.75 -9.05 10.73
N MET A 150 11.94 -8.98 10.16
CA MET A 150 12.12 -8.66 8.76
C MET A 150 12.42 -9.92 7.95
N TRP A 151 11.61 -10.18 6.94
CA TRP A 151 11.84 -11.22 5.96
C TRP A 151 12.37 -10.58 4.67
N LYS A 152 13.58 -10.97 4.28
CA LYS A 152 14.19 -10.53 3.03
C LYS A 152 14.04 -11.64 2.00
N LEU A 153 13.32 -11.36 0.92
CA LEU A 153 13.28 -12.22 -0.26
C LEU A 153 14.49 -11.90 -1.12
N LYS A 154 15.45 -12.80 -1.20
CA LYS A 154 16.56 -12.70 -2.14
C LYS A 154 16.27 -13.51 -3.39
N LYS A 155 16.59 -12.93 -4.55
CA LYS A 155 16.61 -13.68 -5.81
C LYS A 155 17.70 -14.74 -5.73
N LYS A 156 17.39 -15.99 -6.06
CA LYS A 156 18.41 -17.03 -6.20
C LYS A 156 19.34 -16.64 -7.33
N ASP A 157 20.64 -16.55 -7.04
CA ASP A 157 21.62 -16.41 -8.10
C ASP A 157 21.57 -17.69 -8.93
N THR A 158 21.14 -17.55 -10.18
CA THR A 158 21.21 -18.62 -11.17
C THR A 158 22.65 -18.64 -11.66
N ASN A 159 23.43 -19.60 -11.17
CA ASN A 159 24.66 -20.00 -11.86
C ASN A 159 24.33 -20.64 -13.20
#